data_bc97eddb6e3d53a93bf988716af94dd5
#
_entry.id   bc97eddb6e3d53a93bf988716af94dd5
#
_cell.length_a   1.000
_cell.length_b   1.000
_cell.length_c   1.000
_cell.angle_alpha   90.00
_cell.angle_beta   90.00
_cell.angle_gamma   90.00
#
_symmetry.space_group_name_H-M   'P 1'
#
loop_
_entity.id
_entity.type
_entity.pdbx_description
1 polymer ?
#
loop_
_entity_poly.entity_id
_entity_poly.type
_entity_poly.pdbx_seq_one_letter_code
_entity_poly.pdbx_strand_id
1 'polypeptide(L)'
;MLHEGFFEDDFYLSVSYDFEAREKSDRVYQNMLQSPVPIAVLILASPEVIAMDVESMITRLNACSSVTSVEIKPYSINQANNYSVTHKQFEQFVIKWLEASTPKRFHFINKDQIQESLAKEYNAFSSDHVYITPNGKFGVLEFDKDDKEYFLELDTYAEYKQWAEQEPTKNCSPVCHSCEYFGNCLTEHYRWVKDLDNGCNGYKGLLDYARLESKTRSISQA
;
A
#
# COMPACT_ATOMS: atom_id res chain seq x y z
N MET A 1 -17.67 -24.70 3.80
CA MET A 1 -18.93 -24.16 3.28
C MET A 1 -19.18 -22.85 4.02
N LEU A 2 -19.17 -21.74 3.30
CA LEU A 2 -19.61 -20.46 3.85
C LEU A 2 -21.14 -20.52 3.87
N HIS A 3 -21.76 -20.30 5.03
CA HIS A 3 -23.23 -20.30 5.14
C HIS A 3 -23.80 -19.09 4.38
N GLU A 4 -24.76 -19.34 3.49
CA GLU A 4 -25.51 -18.34 2.73
C GLU A 4 -26.27 -17.42 3.67
N GLY A 5 -26.05 -16.79 4.48
CA GLY A 5 -26.74 -15.87 5.41
C GLY A 5 -25.80 -15.14 6.36
N PHE A 6 -24.49 -15.40 6.21
CA PHE A 6 -23.48 -14.77 7.07
C PHE A 6 -22.94 -13.47 6.49
N PHE A 7 -23.23 -13.19 5.20
CA PHE A 7 -22.66 -12.06 4.48
C PHE A 7 -23.80 -11.14 4.05
N GLU A 8 -23.94 -10.03 4.72
CA GLU A 8 -24.68 -8.88 4.22
C GLU A 8 -23.89 -8.22 3.07
N ASP A 9 -24.53 -7.38 2.29
CA ASP A 9 -24.04 -6.85 1.00
C ASP A 9 -22.68 -6.10 1.05
N ASP A 10 -22.16 -5.80 2.24
CA ASP A 10 -20.91 -5.05 2.46
C ASP A 10 -19.69 -5.92 2.81
N PHE A 11 -19.82 -7.25 2.73
CA PHE A 11 -18.72 -8.14 3.07
C PHE A 11 -17.80 -8.41 1.88
N TYR A 12 -16.50 -8.25 2.07
CA TYR A 12 -15.48 -8.66 1.12
C TYR A 12 -14.32 -9.37 1.83
N LEU A 13 -13.60 -10.21 1.09
CA LEU A 13 -12.39 -10.87 1.57
C LEU A 13 -11.16 -10.08 1.15
N SER A 14 -10.27 -9.80 2.08
CA SER A 14 -8.93 -9.34 1.75
C SER A 14 -8.00 -10.55 1.58
N VAL A 15 -7.34 -10.66 0.43
CA VAL A 15 -6.48 -11.78 0.07
C VAL A 15 -5.11 -11.27 -0.35
N SER A 16 -4.07 -11.72 0.33
CA SER A 16 -2.69 -11.51 -0.12
C SER A 16 -2.36 -12.52 -1.21
N TYR A 17 -2.03 -12.03 -2.42
CA TYR A 17 -1.73 -12.86 -3.57
C TYR A 17 -0.51 -12.35 -4.33
N ASP A 18 0.60 -13.04 -4.16
CA ASP A 18 1.90 -12.67 -4.72
C ASP A 18 2.29 -13.57 -5.92
N PHE A 19 1.30 -14.08 -6.63
CA PHE A 19 1.46 -14.96 -7.80
C PHE A 19 2.37 -16.16 -7.47
N GLU A 20 3.31 -16.50 -8.37
CA GLU A 20 4.23 -17.63 -8.20
C GLU A 20 5.32 -17.39 -7.15
N ALA A 21 5.47 -16.16 -6.64
CA ALA A 21 6.44 -15.83 -5.58
C ALA A 21 6.13 -16.46 -4.22
N ARG A 22 4.91 -16.97 -4.04
CA ARG A 22 4.45 -17.56 -2.77
C ARG A 22 4.12 -19.04 -2.92
N GLU A 23 4.47 -19.83 -1.90
CA GLU A 23 4.01 -21.21 -1.82
C GLU A 23 2.48 -21.29 -1.85
N LYS A 24 1.96 -22.30 -2.56
CA LYS A 24 0.51 -22.55 -2.69
C LYS A 24 -0.26 -21.45 -3.43
N SER A 25 0.42 -20.62 -4.21
CA SER A 25 -0.21 -19.56 -5.02
C SER A 25 -1.32 -20.12 -5.92
N ASP A 26 -1.14 -21.30 -6.52
CA ASP A 26 -2.16 -21.95 -7.35
C ASP A 26 -3.42 -22.28 -6.55
N ARG A 27 -3.28 -22.74 -5.31
CA ARG A 27 -4.44 -22.99 -4.45
C ARG A 27 -5.18 -21.69 -4.12
N VAL A 28 -4.45 -20.62 -3.82
CA VAL A 28 -5.06 -19.31 -3.59
C VAL A 28 -5.81 -18.84 -4.82
N TYR A 29 -5.18 -18.96 -5.99
CA TYR A 29 -5.78 -18.59 -7.26
C TYR A 29 -7.06 -19.39 -7.56
N GLN A 30 -7.05 -20.72 -7.37
CA GLN A 30 -8.24 -21.55 -7.55
C GLN A 30 -9.37 -21.17 -6.59
N ASN A 31 -9.05 -20.82 -5.34
CA ASN A 31 -10.03 -20.34 -4.39
C ASN A 31 -10.60 -18.96 -4.81
N MET A 32 -9.78 -18.07 -5.36
CA MET A 32 -10.24 -16.78 -5.88
C MET A 32 -11.18 -16.95 -7.08
N LEU A 33 -10.86 -17.86 -8.01
CA LEU A 33 -11.72 -18.19 -9.15
C LEU A 33 -13.11 -18.71 -8.75
N GLN A 34 -13.19 -19.37 -7.61
CA GLN A 34 -14.43 -20.00 -7.12
C GLN A 34 -15.11 -19.20 -6.01
N SER A 35 -14.58 -18.04 -5.66
CA SER A 35 -15.12 -17.25 -4.55
C SER A 35 -16.52 -16.71 -4.89
N PRO A 36 -17.52 -16.95 -4.03
CA PRO A 36 -18.86 -16.40 -4.18
C PRO A 36 -18.96 -14.95 -3.65
N VAL A 37 -17.91 -14.44 -3.01
CA VAL A 37 -17.91 -13.11 -2.39
C VAL A 37 -16.85 -12.22 -3.04
N PRO A 38 -17.04 -10.89 -3.01
CA PRO A 38 -16.05 -9.94 -3.52
C PRO A 38 -14.68 -10.08 -2.83
N ILE A 39 -13.61 -9.89 -3.60
CA ILE A 39 -12.23 -10.00 -3.13
C ILE A 39 -11.48 -8.70 -3.38
N ALA A 40 -10.87 -8.17 -2.33
CA ALA A 40 -9.81 -7.19 -2.41
C ALA A 40 -8.45 -7.90 -2.39
N VAL A 41 -7.65 -7.74 -3.44
CA VAL A 41 -6.33 -8.37 -3.55
C VAL A 41 -5.25 -7.41 -3.11
N LEU A 42 -4.40 -7.86 -2.20
CA LEU A 42 -3.17 -7.17 -1.82
C LEU A 42 -1.98 -7.91 -2.46
N ILE A 43 -1.15 -7.19 -3.21
CA ILE A 43 0.09 -7.69 -3.82
C ILE A 43 1.26 -7.04 -3.09
N LEU A 44 2.18 -7.85 -2.57
CA LEU A 44 3.44 -7.38 -2.03
C LEU A 44 4.50 -7.38 -3.13
N ALA A 45 5.08 -6.21 -3.41
CA ALA A 45 6.06 -6.02 -4.48
C ALA A 45 7.44 -6.58 -4.07
N SER A 46 7.54 -7.92 -3.95
CA SER A 46 8.82 -8.60 -3.72
C SER A 46 9.72 -8.57 -4.97
N PRO A 47 11.02 -8.89 -4.87
CA PRO A 47 11.91 -8.97 -6.02
C PRO A 47 11.37 -9.88 -7.12
N GLU A 48 10.77 -11.01 -6.75
CA GLU A 48 10.17 -11.98 -7.67
C GLU A 48 8.94 -11.39 -8.36
N VAL A 49 8.07 -10.71 -7.61
CA VAL A 49 6.83 -10.10 -8.12
C VAL A 49 7.13 -8.97 -9.08
N ILE A 50 8.07 -8.07 -8.76
CA ILE A 50 8.41 -6.94 -9.66
C ILE A 50 9.09 -7.38 -10.95
N ALA A 51 9.65 -8.61 -11.00
CA ALA A 51 10.25 -9.18 -12.20
C ALA A 51 9.22 -9.82 -13.16
N MET A 52 7.97 -10.00 -12.71
CA MET A 52 6.90 -10.59 -13.51
C MET A 52 6.37 -9.64 -14.57
N ASP A 53 5.78 -10.22 -15.62
CA ASP A 53 5.08 -9.45 -16.66
C ASP A 53 3.73 -8.92 -16.16
N VAL A 54 3.59 -7.59 -16.10
CA VAL A 54 2.42 -6.90 -15.56
C VAL A 54 1.15 -7.20 -16.38
N GLU A 55 1.26 -7.32 -17.70
CA GLU A 55 0.10 -7.61 -18.57
C GLU A 55 -0.46 -9.01 -18.27
N SER A 56 0.41 -9.98 -18.07
CA SER A 56 0.04 -11.34 -17.64
C SER A 56 -0.60 -11.34 -16.25
N MET A 57 -0.06 -10.56 -15.31
CA MET A 57 -0.63 -10.43 -13.96
C MET A 57 -2.04 -9.87 -14.01
N ILE A 58 -2.28 -8.79 -14.76
CA ILE A 58 -3.60 -8.19 -14.93
C ILE A 58 -4.57 -9.16 -15.59
N THR A 59 -4.12 -9.87 -16.63
CA THR A 59 -4.93 -10.87 -17.33
C THR A 59 -5.37 -11.98 -16.38
N ARG A 60 -4.46 -12.46 -15.53
CA ARG A 60 -4.75 -13.52 -14.55
C ARG A 60 -5.76 -13.05 -13.48
N LEU A 61 -5.63 -11.82 -12.99
CA LEU A 61 -6.61 -11.25 -12.04
C LEU A 61 -7.97 -11.00 -12.69
N ASN A 62 -7.99 -10.54 -13.94
CA ASN A 62 -9.22 -10.33 -14.69
C ASN A 62 -10.03 -11.62 -14.92
N ALA A 63 -9.38 -12.79 -14.89
CA ALA A 63 -10.06 -14.07 -14.99
C ALA A 63 -10.87 -14.41 -13.72
N CYS A 64 -10.55 -13.79 -12.58
CA CYS A 64 -11.28 -13.95 -11.32
C CYS A 64 -12.40 -12.91 -11.24
N SER A 65 -13.63 -13.29 -11.53
CA SER A 65 -14.78 -12.36 -11.54
C SER A 65 -15.09 -11.76 -10.16
N SER A 66 -14.68 -12.43 -9.10
CA SER A 66 -14.81 -11.98 -7.70
C SER A 66 -13.82 -10.90 -7.30
N VAL A 67 -12.73 -10.69 -8.05
CA VAL A 67 -11.75 -9.64 -7.74
C VAL A 67 -12.33 -8.27 -8.09
N THR A 68 -12.61 -7.47 -7.08
CA THR A 68 -13.19 -6.13 -7.20
C THR A 68 -12.18 -5.02 -7.08
N SER A 69 -11.10 -5.24 -6.30
CA SER A 69 -10.04 -4.25 -6.11
C SER A 69 -8.67 -4.91 -5.97
N VAL A 70 -7.64 -4.15 -6.35
CA VAL A 70 -6.23 -4.57 -6.25
C VAL A 70 -5.41 -3.42 -5.71
N GLU A 71 -4.61 -3.68 -4.70
CA GLU A 71 -3.62 -2.77 -4.12
C GLU A 71 -2.24 -3.41 -4.17
N ILE A 72 -1.21 -2.62 -4.51
CA ILE A 72 0.19 -3.03 -4.47
C ILE A 72 0.87 -2.27 -3.35
N LYS A 73 1.53 -3.00 -2.46
CA LYS A 73 2.34 -2.42 -1.38
C LYS A 73 3.81 -2.77 -1.52
N PRO A 74 4.72 -1.90 -1.04
CA PRO A 74 6.13 -2.24 -0.99
C PRO A 74 6.34 -3.46 -0.09
N TYR A 75 7.27 -4.32 -0.49
CA TYR A 75 7.67 -5.46 0.31
C TYR A 75 8.86 -5.07 1.19
N SER A 76 8.71 -5.17 2.49
CA SER A 76 9.81 -5.10 3.44
C SER A 76 9.87 -6.34 4.31
N ILE A 77 11.07 -6.77 4.66
CA ILE A 77 11.30 -7.92 5.55
C ILE A 77 10.99 -7.51 7.00
N ASN A 78 11.35 -6.30 7.35
CA ASN A 78 10.80 -5.56 8.47
C ASN A 78 10.39 -4.18 7.95
N GLN A 79 9.31 -3.62 8.42
CA GLN A 79 8.72 -2.38 7.87
C GLN A 79 9.66 -1.17 8.03
N ALA A 80 10.76 -1.29 8.79
CA ALA A 80 11.64 -0.17 9.09
C ALA A 80 12.68 0.11 8.01
N ASN A 81 13.44 -0.90 7.55
CA ASN A 81 14.66 -0.59 6.81
C ASN A 81 15.22 -1.75 5.96
N ASN A 82 14.51 -2.85 5.84
CA ASN A 82 15.06 -4.01 5.13
C ASN A 82 14.24 -4.30 3.87
N TYR A 83 14.24 -3.32 2.96
CA TYR A 83 13.60 -3.46 1.66
C TYR A 83 14.52 -4.19 0.70
N SER A 84 14.15 -5.40 0.31
CA SER A 84 14.80 -6.12 -0.80
C SER A 84 14.47 -5.51 -2.17
N VAL A 85 13.46 -4.64 -2.21
CA VAL A 85 13.07 -3.81 -3.35
C VAL A 85 13.21 -2.35 -2.95
N THR A 86 13.95 -1.59 -3.72
CA THR A 86 14.09 -0.14 -3.46
C THR A 86 12.77 0.59 -3.75
N HIS A 87 12.54 1.74 -3.11
CA HIS A 87 11.37 2.56 -3.40
C HIS A 87 11.27 2.92 -4.87
N LYS A 88 12.38 3.22 -5.53
CA LYS A 88 12.43 3.49 -6.97
C LYS A 88 11.98 2.29 -7.83
N GLN A 89 12.37 1.08 -7.47
CA GLN A 89 11.91 -0.12 -8.17
C GLN A 89 10.40 -0.34 -7.97
N PHE A 90 9.92 -0.12 -6.74
CA PHE A 90 8.50 -0.17 -6.44
C PHE A 90 7.70 0.86 -7.25
N GLU A 91 8.13 2.13 -7.25
CA GLU A 91 7.49 3.20 -8.04
C GLU A 91 7.41 2.83 -9.52
N GLN A 92 8.51 2.34 -10.11
CA GLN A 92 8.54 1.88 -11.49
C GLN A 92 7.59 0.71 -11.75
N PHE A 93 7.46 -0.19 -10.80
CA PHE A 93 6.52 -1.30 -10.91
C PHE A 93 5.07 -0.81 -10.90
N VAL A 94 4.70 0.10 -10.02
CA VAL A 94 3.36 0.72 -10.01
C VAL A 94 3.10 1.50 -11.29
N ILE A 95 4.11 2.22 -11.82
CA ILE A 95 4.00 2.93 -13.11
C ILE A 95 3.67 1.96 -14.24
N LYS A 96 4.34 0.80 -14.32
CA LYS A 96 4.00 -0.23 -15.32
C LYS A 96 2.53 -0.68 -15.23
N TRP A 97 2.00 -0.80 -14.00
CA TRP A 97 0.58 -1.10 -13.80
C TRP A 97 -0.33 0.02 -14.30
N LEU A 98 0.04 1.28 -14.09
CA LEU A 98 -0.73 2.42 -14.58
C LEU A 98 -0.73 2.49 -16.11
N GLU A 99 0.40 2.18 -16.74
CA GLU A 99 0.62 2.24 -18.20
C GLU A 99 0.15 0.98 -18.94
N ALA A 100 -0.12 -0.11 -18.23
CA ALA A 100 -0.51 -1.38 -18.83
C ALA A 100 -1.70 -1.21 -19.77
N SER A 101 -1.57 -1.80 -20.97
CA SER A 101 -2.56 -1.74 -22.05
C SER A 101 -3.76 -2.64 -21.79
N THR A 102 -3.58 -3.74 -21.05
CA THR A 102 -4.65 -4.65 -20.66
C THR A 102 -5.67 -3.92 -19.77
N PRO A 103 -6.94 -3.83 -20.17
CA PRO A 103 -7.97 -3.22 -19.35
C PRO A 103 -8.12 -3.95 -18.02
N LYS A 104 -8.18 -3.21 -16.92
CA LYS A 104 -8.41 -3.74 -15.58
C LYS A 104 -9.91 -3.83 -15.31
N ARG A 105 -10.41 -5.03 -14.98
CA ARG A 105 -11.81 -5.26 -14.60
C ARG A 105 -12.08 -4.97 -13.12
N PHE A 106 -11.02 -4.71 -12.39
CA PHE A 106 -11.00 -4.39 -10.98
C PHE A 106 -10.60 -2.94 -10.76
N HIS A 107 -10.90 -2.44 -9.60
CA HIS A 107 -10.49 -1.14 -9.14
C HIS A 107 -9.00 -1.16 -8.73
N PHE A 108 -8.18 -0.29 -9.28
CA PHE A 108 -6.76 -0.23 -8.95
C PHE A 108 -6.53 0.85 -7.90
N ILE A 109 -6.49 0.45 -6.63
CA ILE A 109 -6.44 1.33 -5.45
C ILE A 109 -5.27 2.32 -5.52
N ASN A 110 -4.09 1.87 -5.94
CA ASN A 110 -2.94 2.78 -6.04
C ASN A 110 -3.17 3.99 -6.96
N LYS A 111 -4.01 3.83 -7.99
CA LYS A 111 -4.33 4.94 -8.88
C LYS A 111 -5.13 6.01 -8.14
N ASP A 112 -6.10 5.61 -7.35
CA ASP A 112 -6.95 6.56 -6.64
C ASP A 112 -6.19 7.21 -5.49
N GLN A 113 -5.44 6.44 -4.74
CA GLN A 113 -4.53 6.96 -3.71
C GLN A 113 -3.60 8.04 -4.26
N ILE A 114 -3.03 7.81 -5.47
CA ILE A 114 -2.21 8.81 -6.16
C ILE A 114 -3.04 10.07 -6.49
N GLN A 115 -4.26 9.91 -6.99
CA GLN A 115 -5.13 11.03 -7.34
C GLN A 115 -5.54 11.84 -6.11
N GLU A 116 -5.95 11.18 -5.05
CA GLU A 116 -6.29 11.79 -3.75
C GLU A 116 -5.09 12.53 -3.14
N SER A 117 -3.89 11.94 -3.25
CA SER A 117 -2.65 12.56 -2.81
C SER A 117 -2.35 13.85 -3.60
N LEU A 118 -2.48 13.82 -4.92
CA LEU A 118 -2.27 14.99 -5.78
C LEU A 118 -3.35 16.07 -5.59
N ALA A 119 -4.58 15.67 -5.29
CA ALA A 119 -5.68 16.57 -4.95
C ALA A 119 -5.58 17.13 -3.53
N LYS A 120 -4.65 16.62 -2.71
CA LYS A 120 -4.51 16.92 -1.27
C LYS A 120 -5.73 16.51 -0.45
N GLU A 121 -6.45 15.50 -0.90
CA GLU A 121 -7.58 14.90 -0.22
C GLU A 121 -7.14 13.75 0.70
N TYR A 122 -6.03 13.08 0.36
CA TYR A 122 -5.43 12.07 1.20
C TYR A 122 -4.78 12.69 2.42
N ASN A 123 -5.13 12.19 3.61
CA ASN A 123 -4.51 12.59 4.87
C ASN A 123 -3.63 11.47 5.41
N ALA A 124 -2.32 11.60 5.23
CA ALA A 124 -1.35 10.62 5.68
C ALA A 124 -1.25 10.48 7.21
N PHE A 125 -1.84 11.41 7.94
CA PHE A 125 -1.89 11.40 9.41
C PHE A 125 -3.28 11.04 9.94
N SER A 126 -4.11 10.45 9.09
CA SER A 126 -5.43 9.99 9.49
C SER A 126 -5.33 8.93 10.59
N SER A 127 -6.15 9.06 11.60
CA SER A 127 -6.28 8.09 12.70
C SER A 127 -7.40 7.07 12.46
N ASP A 128 -7.77 6.83 11.23
CA ASP A 128 -8.91 5.99 10.86
C ASP A 128 -8.70 4.51 11.20
N HIS A 129 -7.44 4.10 11.41
CA HIS A 129 -7.08 2.75 11.79
C HIS A 129 -6.52 2.72 13.21
N VAL A 130 -7.17 1.98 14.07
CA VAL A 130 -6.73 1.74 15.44
C VAL A 130 -6.41 0.25 15.59
N TYR A 131 -5.18 -0.07 15.94
CA TYR A 131 -4.77 -1.44 16.21
C TYR A 131 -5.03 -1.80 17.67
N ILE A 132 -5.76 -2.87 17.89
CA ILE A 132 -5.98 -3.44 19.23
C ILE A 132 -5.20 -4.76 19.31
N THR A 133 -4.29 -4.84 20.28
CA THR A 133 -3.51 -6.06 20.52
C THR A 133 -4.39 -7.16 21.13
N PRO A 134 -3.97 -8.43 21.09
CA PRO A 134 -4.70 -9.52 21.75
C PRO A 134 -4.92 -9.29 23.25
N ASN A 135 -4.12 -8.45 23.90
CA ASN A 135 -4.25 -8.06 25.30
C ASN A 135 -5.29 -6.94 25.53
N GLY A 136 -5.96 -6.48 24.46
CA GLY A 136 -6.95 -5.39 24.55
C GLY A 136 -6.34 -3.99 24.69
N LYS A 137 -5.06 -3.82 24.38
CA LYS A 137 -4.36 -2.54 24.42
C LYS A 137 -4.27 -1.93 23.03
N PHE A 138 -3.97 -0.64 22.97
CA PHE A 138 -3.73 0.06 21.71
C PHE A 138 -2.29 -0.22 21.25
N GLY A 139 -2.15 -0.84 20.09
CA GLY A 139 -0.84 -1.13 19.50
C GLY A 139 -0.41 -0.01 18.54
N VAL A 140 0.80 0.48 18.69
CA VAL A 140 1.41 1.43 17.75
C VAL A 140 2.77 0.92 17.30
N LEU A 141 3.11 1.18 16.05
CA LEU A 141 4.39 0.78 15.49
C LEU A 141 5.46 1.76 15.94
N GLU A 142 6.50 1.26 16.59
CA GLU A 142 7.67 2.00 17.01
C GLU A 142 8.95 1.33 16.51
N PHE A 143 10.05 2.07 16.54
CA PHE A 143 11.37 1.59 16.15
C PHE A 143 12.37 1.80 17.28
N ASP A 144 13.19 0.79 17.53
CA ASP A 144 14.27 0.90 18.51
C ASP A 144 15.47 1.69 17.96
N LYS A 145 16.52 1.84 18.78
CA LYS A 145 17.76 2.52 18.41
C LYS A 145 18.53 1.89 17.23
N ASP A 146 18.22 0.65 16.89
CA ASP A 146 18.82 -0.10 15.79
C ASP A 146 17.86 -0.18 14.58
N ASP A 147 16.84 0.68 14.54
CA ASP A 147 15.77 0.76 13.53
C ASP A 147 14.98 -0.55 13.41
N LYS A 148 14.88 -1.33 14.49
CA LYS A 148 14.03 -2.51 14.53
C LYS A 148 12.64 -2.16 14.99
N GLU A 149 11.69 -2.63 14.21
CA GLU A 149 10.27 -2.49 14.46
C GLU A 149 9.82 -3.27 15.69
N TYR A 150 8.96 -2.66 16.51
CA TYR A 150 8.23 -3.33 17.58
C TYR A 150 6.88 -2.67 17.79
N PHE A 151 5.93 -3.42 18.37
CA PHE A 151 4.67 -2.84 18.80
C PHE A 151 4.78 -2.32 20.22
N LEU A 152 4.60 -1.00 20.37
CA LEU A 152 4.40 -0.37 21.66
C LEU A 152 2.94 -0.52 22.07
N GLU A 153 2.67 -1.11 23.23
CA GLU A 153 1.32 -1.23 23.79
C GLU A 153 1.01 -0.04 24.70
N LEU A 154 -0.07 0.66 24.41
CA LEU A 154 -0.59 1.78 25.18
C LEU A 154 -1.88 1.36 25.90
N ASP A 155 -2.04 1.77 27.14
CA ASP A 155 -3.13 1.30 27.99
C ASP A 155 -4.47 2.00 27.68
N THR A 156 -4.42 3.24 27.21
CA THR A 156 -5.61 4.09 27.02
C THR A 156 -5.67 4.69 25.63
N TYR A 157 -6.89 4.98 25.17
CA TYR A 157 -7.11 5.74 23.95
C TYR A 157 -6.51 7.15 24.00
N ALA A 158 -6.44 7.77 25.17
CA ALA A 158 -5.82 9.08 25.35
C ALA A 158 -4.31 9.05 25.05
N GLU A 159 -3.60 8.03 25.51
CA GLU A 159 -2.19 7.82 25.19
C GLU A 159 -1.98 7.54 23.69
N TYR A 160 -2.85 6.69 23.09
CA TYR A 160 -2.83 6.45 21.66
C TYR A 160 -3.02 7.74 20.86
N LYS A 161 -4.01 8.56 21.23
CA LYS A 161 -4.26 9.84 20.57
C LYS A 161 -3.07 10.80 20.69
N GLN A 162 -2.48 10.89 21.88
CA GLN A 162 -1.28 11.70 22.12
C GLN A 162 -0.10 11.21 21.26
N TRP A 163 0.07 9.91 21.16
CA TRP A 163 1.10 9.32 20.29
C TRP A 163 0.85 9.67 18.82
N ALA A 164 -0.37 9.49 18.33
CA ALA A 164 -0.75 9.79 16.94
C ALA A 164 -0.56 11.26 16.57
N GLU A 165 -0.85 12.19 17.49
CA GLU A 165 -0.65 13.63 17.32
C GLU A 165 0.86 14.01 17.25
N GLN A 166 1.73 13.25 17.90
CA GLN A 166 3.17 13.50 17.91
C GLN A 166 3.92 12.83 16.76
N GLU A 167 3.39 11.74 16.23
CA GLU A 167 4.05 10.93 15.19
C GLU A 167 4.46 11.75 13.96
N PRO A 168 3.64 12.69 13.40
CA PRO A 168 4.01 13.48 12.24
C PRO A 168 5.27 14.32 12.39
N THR A 169 5.60 14.68 13.64
CA THR A 169 6.75 15.56 13.93
C THR A 169 7.90 14.82 14.59
N LYS A 170 7.61 13.72 15.27
CA LYS A 170 8.59 12.90 15.95
C LYS A 170 9.33 12.01 14.93
N ASN A 171 10.65 12.16 14.87
CA ASN A 171 11.50 11.36 13.97
C ASN A 171 11.22 11.53 12.47
N CYS A 172 10.50 12.57 12.07
CA CYS A 172 10.25 12.82 10.66
C CYS A 172 11.55 13.03 9.89
N SER A 173 11.66 12.41 8.73
CA SER A 173 12.79 12.62 7.82
C SER A 173 12.90 14.10 7.43
N PRO A 174 14.10 14.71 7.49
CA PRO A 174 14.31 16.08 7.03
C PRO A 174 13.88 16.32 5.58
N VAL A 175 13.96 15.29 4.74
CA VAL A 175 13.49 15.33 3.34
C VAL A 175 11.98 15.56 3.26
N CYS A 176 11.22 14.99 4.18
CA CYS A 176 9.77 15.13 4.21
C CYS A 176 9.34 16.56 4.58
N HIS A 177 10.03 17.23 5.49
CA HIS A 177 9.69 18.60 5.90
C HIS A 177 9.73 19.62 4.74
N SER A 178 10.59 19.38 3.74
CA SER A 178 10.68 20.23 2.55
C SER A 178 9.93 19.71 1.35
N CYS A 179 9.25 18.58 1.48
CA CYS A 179 8.54 17.92 0.40
C CYS A 179 7.15 18.53 0.19
N GLU A 180 6.80 18.82 -1.06
CA GLU A 180 5.48 19.38 -1.42
C GLU A 180 4.30 18.43 -1.17
N TYR A 181 4.58 17.13 -0.98
CA TYR A 181 3.59 16.10 -0.68
C TYR A 181 3.48 15.77 0.80
N PHE A 182 4.20 16.48 1.66
CA PHE A 182 4.14 16.25 3.10
C PHE A 182 2.70 16.38 3.62
N GLY A 183 2.27 15.41 4.40
CA GLY A 183 0.89 15.32 4.89
C GLY A 183 -0.12 14.65 3.94
N ASN A 184 0.23 14.56 2.65
CA ASN A 184 -0.62 13.92 1.63
C ASN A 184 0.12 12.79 0.88
N CYS A 185 1.35 12.47 1.26
CA CYS A 185 2.12 11.38 0.66
C CYS A 185 1.59 10.02 1.12
N LEU A 186 1.66 9.04 0.22
CA LEU A 186 1.22 7.66 0.43
C LEU A 186 2.22 6.81 1.26
N THR A 187 3.18 7.43 1.93
CA THR A 187 4.13 6.69 2.76
C THR A 187 3.43 6.07 3.97
N GLU A 188 3.87 4.89 4.37
CA GLU A 188 3.35 4.25 5.57
C GLU A 188 3.83 4.94 6.85
N HIS A 189 4.99 5.62 6.80
CA HIS A 189 5.51 6.43 7.89
C HIS A 189 6.49 7.50 7.38
N TYR A 190 6.58 8.60 8.11
CA TYR A 190 7.46 9.74 7.76
C TYR A 190 8.82 9.69 8.44
N ARG A 191 9.11 8.64 9.17
CA ARG A 191 10.37 8.50 9.92
C ARG A 191 11.56 8.46 9.00
N TRP A 192 12.66 9.02 9.47
CA TRP A 192 13.95 8.82 8.83
C TRP A 192 14.34 7.35 8.95
N VAL A 193 14.66 6.73 7.83
CA VAL A 193 15.15 5.36 7.75
C VAL A 193 16.57 5.41 7.23
N LYS A 194 17.47 4.74 7.94
CA LYS A 194 18.87 4.61 7.56
C LYS A 194 18.99 3.84 6.25
N ASP A 195 19.95 4.23 5.41
CA ASP A 195 20.29 3.52 4.17
C ASP A 195 19.21 3.57 3.06
N LEU A 196 18.24 4.50 3.14
CA LEU A 196 17.37 4.75 2.00
C LEU A 196 18.01 5.66 0.97
N ASP A 197 17.93 5.27 -0.30
CA ASP A 197 18.33 6.09 -1.44
C ASP A 197 17.64 7.45 -1.39
N ASN A 198 18.44 8.53 -1.30
CA ASN A 198 17.98 9.93 -1.24
C ASN A 198 17.13 10.30 -0.02
N GLY A 199 17.04 9.45 1.00
CA GLY A 199 16.30 9.72 2.23
C GLY A 199 14.79 9.81 2.09
N CYS A 200 14.22 9.52 0.92
CA CYS A 200 12.78 9.44 0.70
C CYS A 200 12.31 7.99 0.79
N ASN A 201 11.52 7.69 1.82
CA ASN A 201 10.85 6.41 2.04
C ASN A 201 9.38 6.44 1.59
N GLY A 202 9.02 7.37 0.74
CA GLY A 202 7.66 7.58 0.25
C GLY A 202 7.58 7.47 -1.27
N TYR A 203 6.52 8.02 -1.78
CA TYR A 203 6.09 7.86 -3.18
C TYR A 203 6.33 9.12 -4.00
N LYS A 204 7.36 9.93 -3.65
CA LYS A 204 7.61 11.20 -4.34
C LYS A 204 7.79 11.02 -5.84
N GLY A 205 8.58 10.04 -6.27
CA GLY A 205 8.82 9.80 -7.70
C GLY A 205 7.56 9.37 -8.44
N LEU A 206 6.70 8.57 -7.82
CA LEU A 206 5.42 8.15 -8.38
C LEU A 206 4.44 9.33 -8.50
N LEU A 207 4.36 10.19 -7.49
CA LEU A 207 3.52 11.38 -7.50
C LEU A 207 4.00 12.42 -8.54
N ASP A 208 5.32 12.61 -8.65
CA ASP A 208 5.93 13.46 -9.68
C ASP A 208 5.60 12.96 -11.09
N TYR A 209 5.73 11.65 -11.31
CA TYR A 209 5.35 11.01 -12.58
C TYR A 209 3.89 11.27 -12.92
N ALA A 210 2.96 10.96 -12.00
CA ALA A 210 1.53 11.10 -12.23
C ALA A 210 1.11 12.56 -12.50
N ARG A 211 1.76 13.53 -11.83
CA ARG A 211 1.56 14.94 -12.06
C ARG A 211 2.02 15.39 -13.46
N LEU A 212 3.14 14.86 -13.94
CA LEU A 212 3.64 15.15 -15.29
C LEU A 212 2.70 14.59 -16.35
N GLU A 213 2.25 13.35 -16.20
CA GLU A 213 1.29 12.71 -17.10
C GLU A 213 -0.03 13.49 -17.19
N SER A 214 -0.57 13.96 -16.08
CA SER A 214 -1.80 14.75 -16.05
C SER A 214 -1.67 16.05 -16.84
N LYS A 215 -0.53 16.73 -16.74
CA LYS A 215 -0.25 17.96 -17.50
C LYS A 215 -0.12 17.69 -19.00
N THR A 216 0.55 16.61 -19.38
CA THR A 216 0.74 16.24 -20.79
C THR A 216 -0.59 15.93 -21.47
N ARG A 217 -1.48 15.21 -20.78
CA ARG A 217 -2.82 14.90 -21.32
C ARG A 217 -3.70 16.14 -21.46
N SER A 218 -3.62 17.08 -20.53
CA SER A 218 -4.37 18.34 -20.60
C SER A 218 -3.94 19.22 -21.81
N ILE A 219 -2.65 19.22 -22.15
CA ILE A 219 -2.12 19.96 -23.32
C ILE A 219 -2.53 19.29 -24.63
N SER A 220 -2.64 17.97 -24.66
CA SER A 220 -3.01 17.21 -25.87
C SER A 220 -4.52 17.29 -26.21
N GLN A 221 -5.34 17.82 -25.31
CA GLN A 221 -6.80 17.97 -25.47
C GLN A 221 -7.22 19.42 -25.71
N ALA A 222 -6.30 20.36 -25.69
CA ALA A 222 -6.50 21.79 -25.97
C ALA A 222 -6.07 22.15 -27.38
#